data_12b45ec73ce664145b7b90f59368064d
#
_entry.id   12b45ec73ce664145b7b90f59368064d
#
_cell.length_a   1.000
_cell.length_b   1.000
_cell.length_c   1.000
_cell.angle_alpha   90.00
_cell.angle_beta   90.00
_cell.angle_gamma   90.00
#
_symmetry.space_group_name_H-M   'P 1'
#
loop_
_entity.id
_entity.type
_entity.pdbx_description
1 polymer ?
#
loop_
_entity_poly.entity_id
_entity_poly.type
_entity_poly.pdbx_seq_one_letter_code
_entity_poly.pdbx_strand_id
1 'polypeptide(L)'
;MSDYQESIGECGLHCFGSISASVSHELKNALAIINENAGLLEDLSFMAEKGLPLEPARLKSLAANIARQIQRADGIIRNMNRFAHSADEAVKCIDLGETLSLTVALSSRLAAMKSITLDFKPPPQPICVTTRLFYLENLIWLCLKEIFERAGVEKEICLSLRPQPQGAAVIFSPVDAPVTDAGAIDLLDYLNASQTADSQCRELIITLPVDLTACPS
;
A
#
# COMPACT_ATOMS: atom_id res chain seq x y z
N MET A 1 4.64 23.83 -19.33
CA MET A 1 3.39 23.24 -18.80
C MET A 1 3.13 21.86 -19.41
N SER A 2 3.40 21.63 -20.70
CA SER A 2 3.25 20.31 -21.35
C SER A 2 4.16 19.24 -20.71
N ASP A 3 5.45 19.52 -20.60
CA ASP A 3 6.47 18.57 -20.12
C ASP A 3 6.24 18.16 -18.65
N TYR A 4 5.76 19.08 -17.80
CA TYR A 4 5.47 18.79 -16.40
C TYR A 4 4.25 17.86 -16.23
N GLN A 5 3.17 18.10 -16.99
CA GLN A 5 1.98 17.25 -16.97
C GLN A 5 2.28 15.86 -17.54
N GLU A 6 3.17 15.77 -18.52
CA GLU A 6 3.64 14.54 -19.10
C GLU A 6 4.44 13.73 -18.07
N SER A 7 5.38 14.36 -17.36
CA SER A 7 6.17 13.77 -16.26
C SER A 7 5.27 13.19 -15.15
N ILE A 8 4.24 13.93 -14.71
CA ILE A 8 3.26 13.46 -13.71
C ILE A 8 2.47 12.26 -14.22
N GLY A 9 2.04 12.28 -15.49
CA GLY A 9 1.32 11.17 -16.11
C GLY A 9 2.18 9.90 -16.21
N GLU A 10 3.43 10.04 -16.65
CA GLU A 10 4.38 8.92 -16.73
C GLU A 10 4.69 8.34 -15.33
N CYS A 11 4.88 9.19 -14.32
CA CYS A 11 5.06 8.77 -12.94
C CYS A 11 3.86 7.94 -12.44
N GLY A 12 2.63 8.42 -12.69
CA GLY A 12 1.41 7.72 -12.34
C GLY A 12 1.30 6.36 -13.01
N LEU A 13 1.61 6.29 -14.31
CA LEU A 13 1.58 5.04 -15.08
C LEU A 13 2.64 4.05 -14.58
N HIS A 14 3.84 4.51 -14.27
CA HIS A 14 4.91 3.68 -13.71
C HIS A 14 4.53 3.10 -12.34
N CYS A 15 3.96 3.93 -11.44
CA CYS A 15 3.42 3.49 -10.16
C CYS A 15 2.34 2.43 -10.34
N PHE A 16 1.35 2.71 -11.19
CA PHE A 16 0.26 1.77 -11.48
C PHE A 16 0.79 0.43 -12.00
N GLY A 17 1.75 0.46 -12.93
CA GLY A 17 2.40 -0.75 -13.47
C GLY A 17 3.12 -1.55 -12.38
N SER A 18 3.87 -0.88 -11.51
CA SER A 18 4.61 -1.51 -10.41
C SER A 18 3.69 -2.15 -9.37
N ILE A 19 2.61 -1.47 -9.00
CA ILE A 19 1.59 -2.00 -8.07
C ILE A 19 0.86 -3.19 -8.71
N SER A 20 0.45 -3.08 -9.99
CA SER A 20 -0.20 -4.16 -10.73
C SER A 20 0.67 -5.41 -10.81
N ALA A 21 1.98 -5.25 -11.07
CA ALA A 21 2.94 -6.36 -11.08
C ALA A 21 3.05 -7.01 -9.69
N SER A 22 3.11 -6.21 -8.62
CA SER A 22 3.14 -6.69 -7.24
C SER A 22 1.89 -7.51 -6.88
N VAL A 23 0.71 -6.96 -7.18
CA VAL A 23 -0.59 -7.63 -6.99
C VAL A 23 -0.67 -8.94 -7.75
N SER A 24 -0.25 -8.96 -9.02
CA SER A 24 -0.24 -10.18 -9.85
C SER A 24 0.63 -11.28 -9.23
N HIS A 25 1.77 -10.92 -8.66
CA HIS A 25 2.64 -11.88 -7.97
C HIS A 25 2.00 -12.42 -6.68
N GLU A 26 1.34 -11.58 -5.89
CA GLU A 26 0.67 -12.01 -4.67
C GLU A 26 -0.51 -12.94 -4.97
N LEU A 27 -1.28 -12.65 -6.01
CA LEU A 27 -2.36 -13.53 -6.48
C LEU A 27 -1.82 -14.88 -6.95
N LYS A 28 -0.73 -14.89 -7.74
CA LYS A 28 -0.07 -16.15 -8.15
C LYS A 28 0.38 -16.98 -6.96
N ASN A 29 0.92 -16.35 -5.92
CA ASN A 29 1.33 -17.06 -4.70
C ASN A 29 0.13 -17.66 -3.96
N ALA A 30 -0.97 -16.92 -3.81
CA ALA A 30 -2.19 -17.44 -3.20
C ALA A 30 -2.76 -18.63 -3.99
N LEU A 31 -2.84 -18.52 -5.32
CA LEU A 31 -3.30 -19.59 -6.20
C LEU A 31 -2.38 -20.82 -6.17
N ALA A 32 -1.07 -20.64 -6.08
CA ALA A 32 -0.12 -21.75 -5.95
C ALA A 32 -0.36 -22.56 -4.67
N ILE A 33 -0.57 -21.87 -3.53
CA ILE A 33 -0.87 -22.52 -2.26
C ILE A 33 -2.23 -23.23 -2.30
N ILE A 34 -3.25 -22.62 -2.95
CA ILE A 34 -4.56 -23.29 -3.15
C ILE A 34 -4.39 -24.57 -3.95
N ASN A 35 -3.66 -24.50 -5.08
CA ASN A 35 -3.43 -25.64 -5.96
C ASN A 35 -2.66 -26.78 -5.26
N GLU A 36 -1.62 -26.43 -4.47
CA GLU A 36 -0.88 -27.41 -3.66
C GLU A 36 -1.79 -28.13 -2.65
N ASN A 37 -2.60 -27.37 -1.90
CA ASN A 37 -3.53 -27.98 -0.93
C ASN A 37 -4.64 -28.80 -1.62
N ALA A 38 -5.09 -28.41 -2.81
CA ALA A 38 -6.04 -29.18 -3.60
C ALA A 38 -5.42 -30.51 -4.07
N GLY A 39 -4.17 -30.49 -4.56
CA GLY A 39 -3.44 -31.71 -4.92
C GLY A 39 -3.25 -32.66 -3.73
N LEU A 40 -2.95 -32.13 -2.54
CA LEU A 40 -2.87 -32.95 -1.33
C LEU A 40 -4.23 -33.58 -0.95
N LEU A 41 -5.35 -32.91 -1.21
CA LEU A 41 -6.70 -33.48 -1.01
C LEU A 41 -6.96 -34.60 -2.01
N GLU A 42 -6.54 -34.47 -3.26
CA GLU A 42 -6.65 -35.48 -4.29
C GLU A 42 -5.84 -36.73 -3.90
N ASP A 43 -4.58 -36.56 -3.47
CA ASP A 43 -3.72 -37.65 -3.00
C ASP A 43 -4.35 -38.42 -1.81
N LEU A 44 -4.91 -37.69 -0.83
CA LEU A 44 -5.61 -38.30 0.31
C LEU A 44 -6.84 -39.05 -0.11
N SER A 45 -7.59 -38.56 -1.08
CA SER A 45 -8.75 -39.24 -1.63
C SER A 45 -8.35 -40.58 -2.30
N PHE A 46 -7.28 -40.56 -3.09
CA PHE A 46 -6.73 -41.75 -3.72
C PHE A 46 -6.20 -42.81 -2.69
N MET A 47 -5.60 -42.34 -1.60
CA MET A 47 -5.17 -43.17 -0.49
C MET A 47 -6.38 -43.88 0.19
N ALA A 48 -7.47 -43.13 0.39
CA ALA A 48 -8.70 -43.65 0.97
C ALA A 48 -9.35 -44.73 0.10
N GLU A 49 -9.35 -44.58 -1.22
CA GLU A 49 -9.82 -45.60 -2.16
C GLU A 49 -9.05 -46.90 -2.04
N LYS A 50 -7.77 -46.82 -1.64
CA LYS A 50 -6.92 -47.99 -1.35
C LYS A 50 -7.10 -48.58 0.06
N GLY A 51 -8.07 -48.08 0.83
CA GLY A 51 -8.37 -48.52 2.18
C GLY A 51 -7.50 -47.97 3.28
N LEU A 52 -6.69 -46.93 2.99
CA LEU A 52 -5.92 -46.25 4.02
C LEU A 52 -6.82 -45.27 4.81
N PRO A 53 -6.64 -45.16 6.14
CA PRO A 53 -7.50 -44.28 6.95
C PRO A 53 -7.29 -42.82 6.63
N LEU A 54 -8.38 -42.08 6.44
CA LEU A 54 -8.38 -40.63 6.33
C LEU A 54 -8.45 -40.00 7.73
N GLU A 55 -7.52 -39.06 8.00
CA GLU A 55 -7.55 -38.26 9.21
C GLU A 55 -8.42 -37.02 9.01
N PRO A 56 -9.59 -36.90 9.67
CA PRO A 56 -10.48 -35.74 9.50
C PRO A 56 -9.81 -34.41 9.87
N ALA A 57 -8.87 -34.42 10.82
CA ALA A 57 -8.11 -33.21 11.20
C ALA A 57 -7.25 -32.66 10.05
N ARG A 58 -6.64 -33.56 9.26
CA ARG A 58 -5.83 -33.20 8.09
C ARG A 58 -6.69 -32.55 6.98
N LEU A 59 -7.86 -33.14 6.70
CA LEU A 59 -8.81 -32.60 5.74
C LEU A 59 -9.29 -31.19 6.14
N LYS A 60 -9.64 -31.00 7.43
CA LYS A 60 -10.03 -29.70 7.97
C LYS A 60 -8.91 -28.67 7.83
N SER A 61 -7.66 -29.07 8.09
CA SER A 61 -6.51 -28.16 7.94
C SER A 61 -6.30 -27.71 6.51
N LEU A 62 -6.37 -28.63 5.53
CA LEU A 62 -6.24 -28.31 4.11
C LEU A 62 -7.37 -27.40 3.63
N ALA A 63 -8.62 -27.70 3.99
CA ALA A 63 -9.76 -26.87 3.68
C ALA A 63 -9.65 -25.46 4.28
N ALA A 64 -9.20 -25.33 5.53
CA ALA A 64 -8.99 -24.05 6.20
C ALA A 64 -7.85 -23.25 5.52
N ASN A 65 -6.79 -23.92 5.06
CA ASN A 65 -5.71 -23.26 4.31
C ASN A 65 -6.21 -22.71 2.97
N ILE A 66 -6.96 -23.49 2.22
CA ILE A 66 -7.58 -23.06 0.95
C ILE A 66 -8.48 -21.83 1.20
N ALA A 67 -9.40 -21.92 2.17
CA ALA A 67 -10.31 -20.84 2.49
C ALA A 67 -9.57 -19.54 2.86
N ARG A 68 -8.49 -19.63 3.63
CA ARG A 68 -7.65 -18.49 4.00
C ARG A 68 -6.98 -17.84 2.79
N GLN A 69 -6.48 -18.63 1.84
CA GLN A 69 -5.87 -18.09 0.62
C GLN A 69 -6.90 -17.44 -0.31
N ILE A 70 -8.11 -17.98 -0.39
CA ILE A 70 -9.22 -17.36 -1.13
C ILE A 70 -9.55 -15.98 -0.52
N GLN A 71 -9.72 -15.89 0.80
CA GLN A 71 -9.97 -14.62 1.49
C GLN A 71 -8.83 -13.60 1.28
N ARG A 72 -7.59 -14.08 1.29
CA ARG A 72 -6.42 -13.24 0.98
C ARG A 72 -6.48 -12.72 -0.45
N ALA A 73 -6.74 -13.57 -1.43
CA ALA A 73 -6.86 -13.19 -2.84
C ALA A 73 -7.98 -12.17 -3.06
N ASP A 74 -9.15 -12.37 -2.44
CA ASP A 74 -10.26 -11.42 -2.47
C ASP A 74 -9.87 -10.05 -1.91
N GLY A 75 -9.12 -10.02 -0.81
CA GLY A 75 -8.59 -8.78 -0.23
C GLY A 75 -7.66 -8.04 -1.19
N ILE A 76 -6.74 -8.76 -1.83
CA ILE A 76 -5.81 -8.21 -2.82
C ILE A 76 -6.57 -7.62 -4.01
N ILE A 77 -7.54 -8.35 -4.58
CA ILE A 77 -8.37 -7.88 -5.71
C ILE A 77 -9.16 -6.63 -5.31
N ARG A 78 -9.76 -6.62 -4.13
CA ARG A 78 -10.52 -5.47 -3.62
C ARG A 78 -9.66 -4.22 -3.47
N ASN A 79 -8.44 -4.36 -2.94
CA ASN A 79 -7.49 -3.26 -2.82
C ASN A 79 -7.04 -2.76 -4.20
N MET A 80 -6.77 -3.65 -5.16
CA MET A 80 -6.43 -3.27 -6.52
C MET A 80 -7.57 -2.52 -7.22
N ASN A 81 -8.82 -2.97 -7.05
CA ASN A 81 -9.98 -2.28 -7.60
C ASN A 81 -10.15 -0.88 -6.98
N ARG A 82 -10.00 -0.73 -5.67
CA ARG A 82 -10.03 0.59 -5.01
C ARG A 82 -8.96 1.52 -5.58
N PHE A 83 -7.73 1.03 -5.74
CA PHE A 83 -6.64 1.80 -6.33
C PHE A 83 -6.91 2.16 -7.79
N ALA A 84 -7.43 1.25 -8.61
CA ALA A 84 -7.77 1.53 -10.00
C ALA A 84 -8.83 2.63 -10.12
N HIS A 85 -9.85 2.61 -9.25
CA HIS A 85 -10.91 3.62 -9.21
C HIS A 85 -10.50 4.95 -8.57
N SER A 86 -9.29 5.05 -7.99
CA SER A 86 -8.81 6.32 -7.46
C SER A 86 -8.52 7.36 -8.56
N ALA A 87 -8.36 6.90 -9.80
CA ALA A 87 -8.14 7.75 -10.97
C ALA A 87 -9.43 8.29 -11.61
N ASP A 88 -10.63 7.81 -11.21
CA ASP A 88 -11.90 8.16 -11.86
C ASP A 88 -12.31 9.63 -11.61
N GLU A 89 -11.95 10.18 -10.46
CA GLU A 89 -12.25 11.56 -10.07
C GLU A 89 -10.96 12.37 -9.92
N ALA A 90 -10.87 13.48 -10.65
CA ALA A 90 -9.66 14.31 -10.63
C ALA A 90 -9.36 14.88 -9.24
N VAL A 91 -10.39 15.32 -8.51
CA VAL A 91 -10.27 15.87 -7.14
C VAL A 91 -11.49 15.43 -6.34
N LYS A 92 -11.28 14.93 -5.13
CA LYS A 92 -12.38 14.59 -4.22
C LYS A 92 -11.98 14.75 -2.74
N CYS A 93 -13.00 14.85 -1.88
CA CYS A 93 -12.82 14.77 -0.43
C CYS A 93 -12.63 13.33 -0.02
N ILE A 94 -11.55 13.04 0.70
CA ILE A 94 -11.13 11.69 1.11
C ILE A 94 -10.80 11.63 2.59
N ASP A 95 -10.94 10.44 3.19
CA ASP A 95 -10.34 10.12 4.49
C ASP A 95 -8.90 9.63 4.29
N LEU A 96 -7.95 10.36 4.87
CA LEU A 96 -6.53 9.98 4.83
C LEU A 96 -6.24 8.65 5.54
N GLY A 97 -6.99 8.30 6.59
CA GLY A 97 -6.83 7.03 7.29
C GLY A 97 -7.14 5.84 6.38
N GLU A 98 -8.23 5.92 5.60
CA GLU A 98 -8.57 4.90 4.60
C GLU A 98 -7.56 4.85 3.45
N THR A 99 -7.12 6.02 2.97
CA THR A 99 -6.14 6.13 1.88
C THR A 99 -4.80 5.52 2.28
N LEU A 100 -4.27 5.86 3.46
CA LEU A 100 -3.03 5.26 3.95
C LEU A 100 -3.17 3.77 4.21
N SER A 101 -4.30 3.30 4.76
CA SER A 101 -4.56 1.87 4.94
C SER A 101 -4.47 1.11 3.62
N LEU A 102 -5.02 1.66 2.53
CA LEU A 102 -4.94 1.09 1.19
C LEU A 102 -3.49 1.09 0.68
N THR A 103 -2.79 2.22 0.76
CA THR A 103 -1.42 2.34 0.24
C THR A 103 -0.45 1.44 1.01
N VAL A 104 -0.60 1.31 2.32
CA VAL A 104 0.15 0.36 3.16
C VAL A 104 -0.10 -1.08 2.70
N ALA A 105 -1.36 -1.45 2.46
CA ALA A 105 -1.70 -2.78 1.97
C ALA A 105 -1.08 -3.08 0.59
N LEU A 106 -1.09 -2.11 -0.33
CA LEU A 106 -0.47 -2.22 -1.65
C LEU A 106 1.07 -2.27 -1.60
N SER A 107 1.67 -1.68 -0.55
CA SER A 107 3.12 -1.66 -0.33
C SER A 107 3.65 -2.86 0.46
N SER A 108 2.76 -3.70 1.00
CA SER A 108 3.11 -4.82 1.91
C SER A 108 4.12 -5.79 1.32
N ARG A 109 4.02 -6.07 0.02
CA ARG A 109 4.98 -6.92 -0.69
C ARG A 109 6.37 -6.27 -0.79
N LEU A 110 6.45 -4.96 -1.10
CA LEU A 110 7.73 -4.24 -1.16
C LEU A 110 8.43 -4.27 0.21
N ALA A 111 7.68 -4.02 1.28
CA ALA A 111 8.18 -4.11 2.64
C ALA A 111 8.70 -5.54 2.96
N ALA A 112 7.91 -6.56 2.63
CA ALA A 112 8.27 -7.97 2.86
C ALA A 112 9.55 -8.38 2.12
N MET A 113 9.75 -7.93 0.87
CA MET A 113 10.96 -8.18 0.09
C MET A 113 12.23 -7.60 0.73
N LYS A 114 12.09 -6.55 1.53
CA LYS A 114 13.17 -5.91 2.30
C LYS A 114 13.21 -6.38 3.75
N SER A 115 12.35 -7.32 4.14
CA SER A 115 12.17 -7.78 5.53
C SER A 115 11.82 -6.63 6.48
N ILE A 116 11.03 -5.67 6.02
CA ILE A 116 10.55 -4.51 6.78
C ILE A 116 9.11 -4.77 7.22
N THR A 117 8.82 -4.47 8.47
CA THR A 117 7.46 -4.39 9.01
C THR A 117 6.95 -2.97 8.82
N LEU A 118 5.80 -2.84 8.16
CA LEU A 118 5.13 -1.55 7.96
C LEU A 118 3.93 -1.50 8.90
N ASP A 119 3.96 -0.60 9.88
CA ASP A 119 2.88 -0.40 10.85
C ASP A 119 2.13 0.91 10.56
N PHE A 120 0.81 0.82 10.51
CA PHE A 120 -0.08 1.96 10.42
C PHE A 120 -1.34 1.70 11.24
N LYS A 121 -1.61 2.60 12.16
CA LYS A 121 -2.84 2.61 12.95
C LYS A 121 -3.68 3.80 12.53
N PRO A 122 -4.82 3.58 11.84
CA PRO A 122 -5.71 4.68 11.47
C PRO A 122 -6.17 5.43 12.72
N PRO A 123 -6.30 6.76 12.63
CA PRO A 123 -6.78 7.58 13.75
C PRO A 123 -8.22 7.22 14.09
N PRO A 124 -8.66 7.41 15.34
CA PRO A 124 -10.01 7.08 15.78
C PRO A 124 -11.09 7.97 15.14
N GLN A 125 -10.71 9.13 14.65
CA GLN A 125 -11.57 10.05 13.91
C GLN A 125 -11.05 10.26 12.49
N PRO A 126 -11.91 10.33 11.47
CA PRO A 126 -11.50 10.56 10.10
C PRO A 126 -10.81 11.92 9.96
N ILE A 127 -9.72 11.95 9.19
CA ILE A 127 -9.01 13.17 8.81
C ILE A 127 -9.24 13.38 7.32
N CYS A 128 -10.12 14.32 6.99
CA CYS A 128 -10.53 14.54 5.61
C CYS A 128 -9.77 15.69 4.97
N VAL A 129 -9.36 15.48 3.71
CA VAL A 129 -8.77 16.48 2.83
C VAL A 129 -9.38 16.39 1.45
N THR A 130 -9.45 17.52 0.73
CA THR A 130 -9.85 17.54 -0.69
C THR A 130 -8.59 17.55 -1.55
N THR A 131 -8.35 16.47 -2.30
CA THR A 131 -7.11 16.28 -3.05
C THR A 131 -7.29 15.37 -4.27
N ARG A 132 -6.23 15.18 -5.04
CA ARG A 132 -6.15 14.23 -6.16
C ARG A 132 -5.72 12.86 -5.62
N LEU A 133 -6.71 12.01 -5.32
CA LEU A 133 -6.50 10.73 -4.62
C LEU A 133 -5.44 9.85 -5.29
N PHE A 134 -5.56 9.60 -6.60
CA PHE A 134 -4.61 8.76 -7.33
C PHE A 134 -3.15 9.21 -7.15
N TYR A 135 -2.91 10.51 -7.28
CA TYR A 135 -1.57 11.07 -7.17
C TYR A 135 -1.06 11.12 -5.73
N LEU A 136 -1.96 11.25 -4.75
CA LEU A 136 -1.58 11.13 -3.34
C LEU A 136 -1.15 9.68 -3.00
N GLU A 137 -1.87 8.68 -3.48
CA GLU A 137 -1.49 7.27 -3.32
C GLU A 137 -0.13 7.00 -3.96
N ASN A 138 0.12 7.55 -5.15
CA ASN A 138 1.42 7.45 -5.82
C ASN A 138 2.53 8.13 -5.03
N LEU A 139 2.31 9.32 -4.50
CA LEU A 139 3.28 10.03 -3.65
C LEU A 139 3.67 9.18 -2.43
N ILE A 140 2.67 8.69 -1.69
CA ILE A 140 2.93 7.87 -0.50
C ILE A 140 3.66 6.57 -0.87
N TRP A 141 3.28 5.93 -1.99
CA TRP A 141 3.95 4.72 -2.47
C TRP A 141 5.42 4.98 -2.84
N LEU A 142 5.75 6.09 -3.52
CA LEU A 142 7.12 6.48 -3.85
C LEU A 142 7.93 6.79 -2.59
N CYS A 143 7.35 7.51 -1.63
CA CYS A 143 7.99 7.73 -0.33
C CYS A 143 8.34 6.41 0.36
N LEU A 144 7.39 5.48 0.45
CA LEU A 144 7.62 4.17 1.06
C LEU A 144 8.70 3.38 0.31
N LYS A 145 8.67 3.38 -1.02
CA LYS A 145 9.67 2.69 -1.84
C LYS A 145 11.07 3.21 -1.55
N GLU A 146 11.26 4.52 -1.56
CA GLU A 146 12.56 5.15 -1.28
C GLU A 146 13.02 4.89 0.16
N ILE A 147 12.10 5.01 1.14
CA ILE A 147 12.38 4.68 2.54
C ILE A 147 12.84 3.23 2.69
N PHE A 148 12.19 2.27 2.04
CA PHE A 148 12.58 0.86 2.08
C PHE A 148 13.92 0.60 1.40
N GLU A 149 14.26 1.34 0.35
CA GLU A 149 15.56 1.24 -0.33
C GLU A 149 16.69 1.76 0.55
N ARG A 150 16.42 2.81 1.35
CA ARG A 150 17.38 3.42 2.28
C ARG A 150 17.45 2.72 3.64
N ALA A 151 16.43 1.94 4.01
CA ALA A 151 16.35 1.26 5.29
C ALA A 151 17.49 0.25 5.44
N GLY A 152 18.50 0.59 6.24
CA GLY A 152 19.65 -0.27 6.52
C GLY A 152 19.31 -1.37 7.54
N VAL A 153 19.57 -1.08 8.81
CA VAL A 153 19.25 -2.00 9.94
C VAL A 153 17.81 -1.87 10.44
N GLU A 154 17.13 -0.79 10.09
CA GLU A 154 15.75 -0.55 10.48
C GLU A 154 14.82 -1.56 9.81
N LYS A 155 14.07 -2.28 10.63
CA LYS A 155 13.14 -3.34 10.16
C LYS A 155 11.68 -3.01 10.45
N GLU A 156 11.42 -1.86 11.03
CA GLU A 156 10.07 -1.38 11.33
C GLU A 156 9.93 0.07 10.90
N ILE A 157 8.94 0.33 10.06
CA ILE A 157 8.56 1.68 9.61
C ILE A 157 7.12 1.92 10.05
N CYS A 158 6.92 2.97 10.83
CA CYS A 158 5.61 3.39 11.30
C CYS A 158 5.10 4.56 10.48
N LEU A 159 3.85 4.49 10.06
CA LEU A 159 3.10 5.63 9.52
C LEU A 159 2.14 6.13 10.59
N SER A 160 2.00 7.44 10.67
CA SER A 160 0.98 8.08 11.49
C SER A 160 0.39 9.30 10.81
N LEU A 161 -0.79 9.71 11.27
CA LEU A 161 -1.51 10.89 10.81
C LEU A 161 -1.65 11.89 11.95
N ARG A 162 -1.39 13.17 11.63
CA ARG A 162 -1.60 14.27 12.57
C ARG A 162 -2.44 15.36 11.90
N PRO A 163 -3.62 15.73 12.46
CA PRO A 163 -4.36 16.87 11.95
C PRO A 163 -3.55 18.16 12.17
N GLN A 164 -3.68 19.10 11.25
CA GLN A 164 -3.07 20.43 11.32
C GLN A 164 -4.13 21.51 11.05
N PRO A 165 -3.95 22.75 11.52
CA PRO A 165 -4.93 23.83 11.33
C PRO A 165 -5.29 24.09 9.85
N GLN A 166 -4.34 23.87 8.96
CA GLN A 166 -4.50 24.13 7.51
C GLN A 166 -4.40 22.84 6.68
N GLY A 167 -4.60 21.66 7.30
CA GLY A 167 -4.49 20.39 6.57
C GLY A 167 -4.23 19.20 7.45
N ALA A 168 -3.35 18.33 6.97
CA ALA A 168 -2.93 17.15 7.69
C ALA A 168 -1.47 16.79 7.38
N ALA A 169 -0.82 16.12 8.33
CA ALA A 169 0.52 15.58 8.15
C ALA A 169 0.49 14.06 8.13
N VAL A 170 1.16 13.48 7.13
CA VAL A 170 1.55 12.07 7.07
C VAL A 170 2.98 11.97 7.55
N ILE A 171 3.23 11.16 8.56
CA ILE A 171 4.52 11.05 9.26
C ILE A 171 5.04 9.65 9.08
N PHE A 172 6.29 9.53 8.63
CA PHE A 172 7.03 8.27 8.51
C PHE A 172 8.16 8.27 9.54
N SER A 173 8.26 7.23 10.33
CA SER A 173 9.31 7.06 11.34
C SER A 173 9.78 5.60 11.43
N PRO A 174 11.07 5.34 11.73
CA PRO A 174 12.17 6.29 11.83
C PRO A 174 12.74 6.63 10.44
N VAL A 175 12.76 7.91 10.07
CA VAL A 175 13.29 8.39 8.78
C VAL A 175 14.06 9.72 9.00
N ASP A 176 15.35 9.73 8.65
CA ASP A 176 16.25 10.83 8.99
C ASP A 176 16.41 11.89 7.89
N ALA A 177 15.86 11.64 6.70
CA ALA A 177 16.08 12.50 5.53
C ALA A 177 14.83 12.64 4.66
N PRO A 178 14.68 13.74 3.93
CA PRO A 178 13.60 13.91 2.96
C PRO A 178 13.73 12.92 1.81
N VAL A 179 12.63 12.68 1.09
CA VAL A 179 12.65 11.93 -0.18
C VAL A 179 13.30 12.78 -1.26
N THR A 180 14.03 12.11 -2.15
CA THR A 180 14.77 12.75 -3.26
C THR A 180 14.37 12.17 -4.63
N ASP A 181 13.46 11.21 -4.67
CA ASP A 181 12.89 10.72 -5.92
C ASP A 181 12.23 11.86 -6.70
N ALA A 182 12.63 12.04 -7.96
CA ALA A 182 12.16 13.15 -8.77
C ALA A 182 10.63 13.13 -8.95
N GLY A 183 10.03 11.94 -9.16
CA GLY A 183 8.59 11.79 -9.27
C GLY A 183 7.86 12.14 -7.98
N ALA A 184 8.45 11.82 -6.81
CA ALA A 184 7.88 12.21 -5.52
C ALA A 184 7.92 13.72 -5.33
N ILE A 185 9.01 14.40 -5.76
CA ILE A 185 9.13 15.87 -5.69
C ILE A 185 8.09 16.52 -6.61
N ASP A 186 7.96 16.05 -7.84
CA ASP A 186 6.95 16.55 -8.78
C ASP A 186 5.52 16.37 -8.25
N LEU A 187 5.24 15.25 -7.59
CA LEU A 187 3.94 14.97 -6.97
C LEU A 187 3.68 15.85 -5.74
N LEU A 188 4.69 16.17 -4.93
CA LEU A 188 4.54 17.13 -3.84
C LEU A 188 4.06 18.48 -4.37
N ASP A 189 4.71 19.01 -5.39
CA ASP A 189 4.32 20.27 -6.02
C ASP A 189 2.91 20.18 -6.64
N TYR A 190 2.60 19.08 -7.34
CA TYR A 190 1.30 18.87 -7.98
C TYR A 190 0.13 18.77 -6.99
N LEU A 191 0.41 18.35 -5.77
CA LEU A 191 -0.55 18.23 -4.68
C LEU A 191 -0.55 19.42 -3.71
N ASN A 192 0.22 20.48 -4.00
CA ASN A 192 0.47 21.60 -3.09
C ASN A 192 0.91 21.10 -1.70
N ALA A 193 1.63 19.98 -1.66
CA ALA A 193 2.15 19.37 -0.45
C ALA A 193 3.60 19.82 -0.20
N SER A 194 4.05 19.69 1.02
CA SER A 194 5.44 19.96 1.39
C SER A 194 6.01 18.81 2.20
N GLN A 195 7.34 18.67 2.18
CA GLN A 195 8.05 17.72 3.03
C GLN A 195 9.02 18.42 3.96
N THR A 196 9.15 17.90 5.18
CA THR A 196 10.17 18.29 6.15
C THR A 196 10.72 17.03 6.81
N ALA A 197 12.02 17.02 7.10
CA ALA A 197 12.65 15.96 7.86
C ALA A 197 13.13 16.51 9.20
N ASP A 198 12.74 15.86 10.28
CA ASP A 198 13.21 16.14 11.65
C ASP A 198 14.21 15.05 12.07
N SER A 199 15.49 15.41 12.03
CA SER A 199 16.57 14.48 12.39
C SER A 199 16.60 14.15 13.89
N GLN A 200 16.00 14.98 14.75
CA GLN A 200 15.96 14.72 16.19
C GLN A 200 14.88 13.68 16.53
N CYS A 201 13.70 13.84 15.94
CA CYS A 201 12.61 12.89 16.08
C CYS A 201 12.73 11.70 15.10
N ARG A 202 13.62 11.78 14.11
CA ARG A 202 13.74 10.82 13.02
C ARG A 202 12.41 10.66 12.28
N GLU A 203 11.81 11.78 11.91
CA GLU A 203 10.52 11.82 11.21
C GLU A 203 10.65 12.50 9.86
N LEU A 204 10.12 11.85 8.83
CA LEU A 204 9.78 12.50 7.57
C LEU A 204 8.29 12.87 7.61
N ILE A 205 7.99 14.14 7.41
CA ILE A 205 6.64 14.70 7.50
C ILE A 205 6.23 15.21 6.13
N ILE A 206 5.16 14.67 5.58
CA ILE A 206 4.48 15.19 4.37
C ILE A 206 3.24 15.95 4.82
N THR A 207 3.21 17.24 4.57
CA THR A 207 2.08 18.11 4.91
C THR A 207 1.20 18.34 3.68
N LEU A 208 -0.09 18.06 3.84
CA LEU A 208 -1.12 18.22 2.82
C LEU A 208 -2.05 19.38 3.20
N PRO A 209 -2.50 20.22 2.26
CA PRO A 209 -3.52 21.23 2.52
C PRO A 209 -4.89 20.59 2.79
N VAL A 210 -5.78 21.28 3.52
CA VAL A 210 -7.17 20.85 3.70
C VAL A 210 -7.89 20.72 2.37
N ASP A 211 -7.65 21.68 1.49
CA ASP A 211 -8.27 21.75 0.17
C ASP A 211 -7.24 22.18 -0.88
N LEU A 212 -6.96 21.26 -1.81
CA LEU A 212 -6.05 21.49 -2.94
C LEU A 212 -6.56 22.60 -3.87
N THR A 213 -7.87 22.84 -3.91
CA THR A 213 -8.48 23.87 -4.78
C THR A 213 -8.47 25.27 -4.16
N ALA A 214 -8.19 25.37 -2.86
CA ALA A 214 -8.02 26.66 -2.19
C ALA A 214 -6.71 27.31 -2.64
N CYS A 215 -6.76 28.53 -3.18
CA CYS A 215 -5.56 29.31 -3.47
C CYS A 215 -4.77 29.51 -2.16
N PRO A 216 -3.45 29.30 -2.17
CA PRO A 216 -2.61 29.73 -1.05
C PRO A 216 -2.74 31.25 -0.92
N SER A 217 -3.23 31.69 0.24
CA SER A 217 -3.36 33.12 0.62
C SER A 217 -2.01 33.75 0.92
#